data_76b8f7eb885fd0ed050544648c38f007
#
_entry.id   76b8f7eb885fd0ed050544648c38f007
#
_cell.length_a   1.000
_cell.length_b   1.000
_cell.length_c   1.000
_cell.angle_alpha   90.00
_cell.angle_beta   90.00
_cell.angle_gamma   90.00
#
_symmetry.space_group_name_H-M   'P 1'
#
loop_
_entity.id
_entity.type
_entity.pdbx_description
1 polymer ?
#
loop_
_entity_poly.entity_id
_entity_poly.type
_entity_poly.pdbx_seq_one_letter_code
_entity_poly.pdbx_strand_id
1 'polypeptide(L)'
;GRETGDMESGIKVFAELTITDILKESGKISGAYGYWRESGEEVLFEAPAVVIATGGVGKTFKITSNSWEGTGDGHALALKAGANLVDMEFLQFHPTGMVWPPSVRGILVTESVRGEGGVLTNNLGERFMFKYIPDVFKDKYADNEAEADRWYVDQDNNRRPPELLPRDEVARAINTEVKSGRGTEHGGVFLDVSKRISAEIIKKRLPSMWHQ
;
A
#
# COMPACT_ATOMS: atom_id res chain seq x y z
N GLY A 1 -10.31 29.34 12.86
CA GLY A 1 -9.98 28.22 13.46
C GLY A 1 -8.87 27.35 12.94
N ARG A 2 -7.74 27.41 13.62
CA ARG A 2 -6.59 26.52 13.36
C ARG A 2 -6.69 25.21 14.14
N GLU A 3 -7.54 25.16 15.18
CA GLU A 3 -7.82 23.95 15.96
C GLU A 3 -9.11 23.33 15.46
N THR A 4 -9.02 22.14 14.89
CA THR A 4 -10.17 21.32 14.52
C THR A 4 -10.13 20.10 15.41
N GLY A 5 -11.02 19.95 16.35
CA GLY A 5 -11.00 18.85 17.30
C GLY A 5 -12.35 18.15 17.40
N ASP A 6 -12.31 16.86 17.68
CA ASP A 6 -13.44 16.14 18.21
C ASP A 6 -13.56 16.51 19.70
N MET A 7 -14.45 17.41 19.99
CA MET A 7 -14.67 17.94 21.34
C MET A 7 -15.20 16.86 22.31
N GLU A 8 -15.79 15.76 21.81
CA GLU A 8 -16.32 14.69 22.64
C GLU A 8 -15.21 13.76 23.17
N SER A 9 -14.12 13.56 22.40
CA SER A 9 -13.01 12.68 22.81
C SER A 9 -11.95 13.39 23.66
N GLY A 10 -11.96 14.73 23.76
CA GLY A 10 -10.91 15.51 24.39
C GLY A 10 -9.61 15.60 23.58
N ILE A 11 -9.60 15.11 22.33
CA ILE A 11 -8.45 15.19 21.42
C ILE A 11 -8.50 16.51 20.67
N LYS A 12 -7.36 17.22 20.64
CA LYS A 12 -7.18 18.43 19.83
C LYS A 12 -6.48 18.08 18.53
N VAL A 13 -7.04 18.49 17.40
CA VAL A 13 -6.47 18.31 16.07
C VAL A 13 -5.99 19.65 15.53
N PHE A 14 -4.72 19.71 15.13
CA PHE A 14 -4.09 20.88 14.54
C PHE A 14 -3.76 20.55 13.08
N ALA A 15 -4.68 20.90 12.16
CA ALA A 15 -4.47 20.71 10.73
C ALA A 15 -3.53 21.79 10.17
N GLU A 16 -2.85 21.50 9.04
CA GLU A 16 -1.93 22.43 8.35
C GLU A 16 -0.72 22.86 9.21
N LEU A 17 -0.28 22.01 10.13
CA LEU A 17 0.88 22.22 10.98
C LEU A 17 1.99 21.24 10.62
N THR A 18 3.19 21.75 10.40
CA THR A 18 4.38 20.93 10.12
C THR A 18 5.26 20.87 11.38
N ILE A 19 5.55 19.65 11.85
CA ILE A 19 6.52 19.42 12.91
C ILE A 19 7.91 19.28 12.30
N THR A 20 8.88 20.04 12.82
CA THR A 20 10.27 20.07 12.35
C THR A 20 11.25 19.47 13.33
N ASP A 21 10.90 19.43 14.60
CA ASP A 21 11.76 18.92 15.66
C ASP A 21 10.98 18.23 16.77
N ILE A 22 11.62 17.20 17.36
CA ILE A 22 11.21 16.58 18.61
C ILE A 22 12.17 17.07 19.69
N LEU A 23 11.62 17.71 20.70
CA LEU A 23 12.39 18.37 21.74
C LEU A 23 12.75 17.42 22.88
N LYS A 24 13.95 17.63 23.42
CA LYS A 24 14.46 16.88 24.58
C LYS A 24 15.05 17.82 25.60
N GLU A 25 14.78 17.52 26.85
CA GLU A 25 15.40 18.18 28.01
C GLU A 25 15.96 17.10 28.93
N SER A 26 17.23 17.25 29.33
CA SER A 26 17.92 16.26 30.17
C SER A 26 17.83 14.82 29.69
N GLY A 27 17.85 14.62 28.35
CA GLY A 27 17.79 13.30 27.71
C GLY A 27 16.39 12.69 27.59
N LYS A 28 15.34 13.34 28.06
CA LYS A 28 13.94 12.91 27.97
C LYS A 28 13.18 13.75 26.96
N ILE A 29 12.15 13.19 26.35
CA ILE A 29 11.25 13.96 25.48
C ILE A 29 10.56 15.03 26.30
N SER A 30 10.55 16.26 25.79
CA SER A 30 9.91 17.43 26.39
C SER A 30 8.83 18.03 25.49
N GLY A 31 8.74 17.62 24.21
CA GLY A 31 7.72 18.15 23.32
C GLY A 31 8.05 18.02 21.86
N ALA A 32 7.37 18.82 21.05
CA ALA A 32 7.57 18.95 19.62
C ALA A 32 7.51 20.43 19.21
N TYR A 33 8.25 20.77 18.18
CA TYR A 33 8.30 22.12 17.63
C TYR A 33 7.96 22.09 16.13
N GLY A 34 7.29 23.12 15.67
CA GLY A 34 6.90 23.22 14.26
C GLY A 34 6.38 24.60 13.91
N TYR A 35 5.68 24.66 12.78
CA TYR A 35 5.10 25.91 12.30
C TYR A 35 3.78 25.68 11.54
N TRP A 36 2.93 26.68 11.54
CA TRP A 36 1.74 26.72 10.70
C TRP A 36 2.14 26.96 9.24
N ARG A 37 1.73 26.06 8.34
CA ARG A 37 2.09 26.12 6.92
C ARG A 37 1.63 27.38 6.21
N GLU A 38 0.46 27.91 6.58
CA GLU A 38 -0.12 29.09 5.98
C GLU A 38 0.57 30.39 6.42
N SER A 39 0.85 30.57 7.71
CA SER A 39 1.37 31.80 8.29
C SER A 39 2.88 31.80 8.57
N GLY A 40 3.50 30.62 8.65
CA GLY A 40 4.86 30.47 9.11
C GLY A 40 5.04 30.69 10.61
N GLU A 41 3.96 30.92 11.35
CA GLU A 41 4.00 31.12 12.81
C GLU A 41 4.48 29.88 13.53
N GLU A 42 5.46 30.04 14.40
CA GLU A 42 6.08 28.96 15.18
C GLU A 42 5.15 28.45 16.27
N VAL A 43 5.19 27.14 16.52
CA VAL A 43 4.37 26.46 17.53
C VAL A 43 5.21 25.51 18.34
N LEU A 44 5.08 25.61 19.66
CA LEU A 44 5.69 24.73 20.64
C LEU A 44 4.61 23.88 21.31
N PHE A 45 4.78 22.57 21.29
CA PHE A 45 3.98 21.62 22.06
C PHE A 45 4.82 21.08 23.22
N GLU A 46 4.40 21.33 24.45
CA GLU A 46 5.01 20.75 25.64
C GLU A 46 4.32 19.41 25.94
N ALA A 47 5.06 18.32 25.91
CA ALA A 47 4.53 16.98 26.15
C ALA A 47 5.64 16.03 26.62
N PRO A 48 5.38 15.16 27.60
CA PRO A 48 6.34 14.16 28.07
C PRO A 48 6.55 12.99 27.11
N ALA A 49 5.70 12.87 26.07
CA ALA A 49 5.78 11.84 25.07
C ALA A 49 5.29 12.34 23.71
N VAL A 50 5.86 11.81 22.63
CA VAL A 50 5.47 12.10 21.25
C VAL A 50 5.27 10.78 20.51
N VAL A 51 4.12 10.62 19.86
CA VAL A 51 3.83 9.48 18.98
C VAL A 51 4.06 9.92 17.54
N ILE A 52 4.95 9.21 16.83
CA ILE A 52 5.21 9.45 15.42
C ILE A 52 4.32 8.50 14.61
N ALA A 53 3.39 9.04 13.85
CA ALA A 53 2.46 8.30 13.00
C ALA A 53 2.40 8.88 11.56
N THR A 54 3.55 9.31 11.04
CA THR A 54 3.70 10.06 9.78
C THR A 54 3.69 9.18 8.52
N GLY A 55 3.44 7.87 8.67
CA GLY A 55 3.50 6.93 7.57
C GLY A 55 4.93 6.62 7.12
N GLY A 56 5.07 6.14 5.88
CA GLY A 56 6.34 5.66 5.34
C GLY A 56 7.09 6.66 4.46
N VAL A 57 7.96 6.11 3.60
CA VAL A 57 8.86 6.86 2.70
C VAL A 57 8.51 6.66 1.22
N GLY A 58 7.34 6.09 0.91
CA GLY A 58 7.00 5.67 -0.46
C GLY A 58 7.02 6.78 -1.51
N LYS A 59 6.89 8.04 -1.11
CA LYS A 59 6.95 9.19 -2.03
C LYS A 59 8.35 9.49 -2.58
N THR A 60 9.39 8.87 -2.05
CA THR A 60 10.74 8.93 -2.62
C THR A 60 10.83 8.19 -3.96
N PHE A 61 9.87 7.30 -4.26
CA PHE A 61 9.81 6.59 -5.54
C PHE A 61 9.09 7.41 -6.60
N LYS A 62 9.58 7.37 -7.84
CA LYS A 62 9.02 8.09 -8.99
C LYS A 62 7.56 7.71 -9.26
N ILE A 63 7.22 6.43 -9.10
CA ILE A 63 5.87 5.90 -9.28
C ILE A 63 5.45 5.28 -7.95
N THR A 64 4.42 5.83 -7.33
CA THR A 64 3.96 5.43 -6.02
C THR A 64 2.49 5.80 -5.84
N SER A 65 1.77 4.98 -5.07
CA SER A 65 0.40 5.25 -4.61
C SER A 65 0.34 5.96 -3.26
N ASN A 66 1.51 6.26 -2.66
CA ASN A 66 1.57 6.94 -1.36
C ASN A 66 1.22 8.42 -1.48
N SER A 67 0.72 8.99 -0.39
CA SER A 67 0.50 10.43 -0.24
C SER A 67 1.77 11.24 -0.52
N TRP A 68 1.57 12.50 -0.93
CA TRP A 68 2.66 13.43 -1.17
C TRP A 68 3.48 13.74 0.09
N GLU A 69 2.88 13.60 1.27
CA GLU A 69 3.52 13.78 2.56
C GLU A 69 4.35 12.56 3.02
N GLY A 70 4.29 11.44 2.31
CA GLY A 70 5.01 10.21 2.65
C GLY A 70 6.49 10.23 2.26
N THR A 71 7.23 11.23 2.70
CA THR A 71 8.64 11.51 2.34
C THR A 71 9.65 11.00 3.37
N GLY A 72 9.19 10.45 4.51
CA GLY A 72 10.05 9.90 5.56
C GLY A 72 10.47 10.89 6.62
N ASP A 73 9.83 12.06 6.70
CA ASP A 73 10.18 13.11 7.67
C ASP A 73 10.11 12.60 9.10
N GLY A 74 9.09 11.79 9.45
CA GLY A 74 8.99 11.19 10.78
C GLY A 74 10.17 10.28 11.13
N HIS A 75 10.72 9.55 10.17
CA HIS A 75 11.93 8.75 10.38
C HIS A 75 13.14 9.66 10.67
N ALA A 76 13.27 10.75 9.92
CA ALA A 76 14.33 11.73 10.14
C ALA A 76 14.21 12.40 11.51
N LEU A 77 13.00 12.78 11.91
CA LEU A 77 12.72 13.36 13.24
C LEU A 77 13.05 12.37 14.37
N ALA A 78 12.65 11.10 14.21
CA ALA A 78 12.94 10.05 15.17
C ALA A 78 14.45 9.84 15.33
N LEU A 79 15.18 9.72 14.22
CA LEU A 79 16.64 9.56 14.22
C LEU A 79 17.33 10.76 14.89
N LYS A 80 16.93 11.99 14.55
CA LYS A 80 17.44 13.23 15.14
C LYS A 80 17.18 13.29 16.65
N ALA A 81 16.04 12.78 17.10
CA ALA A 81 15.72 12.66 18.52
C ALA A 81 16.47 11.53 19.24
N GLY A 82 17.24 10.70 18.51
CA GLY A 82 18.07 9.63 19.07
C GLY A 82 17.40 8.27 19.10
N ALA A 83 16.33 8.05 18.35
CA ALA A 83 15.75 6.72 18.15
C ALA A 83 16.61 5.88 17.21
N ASN A 84 16.62 4.57 17.42
CA ASN A 84 17.22 3.62 16.49
C ASN A 84 16.25 3.36 15.32
N LEU A 85 16.79 3.33 14.10
CA LEU A 85 16.07 2.87 12.92
C LEU A 85 16.49 1.43 12.62
N VAL A 86 15.52 0.55 12.40
CA VAL A 86 15.73 -0.88 12.19
C VAL A 86 15.05 -1.29 10.89
N ASP A 87 15.70 -2.19 10.15
CA ASP A 87 15.15 -2.81 8.92
C ASP A 87 14.73 -1.80 7.83
N MET A 88 15.45 -0.69 7.73
CA MET A 88 15.11 0.40 6.79
C MET A 88 15.26 0.02 5.31
N GLU A 89 15.94 -1.09 5.02
CA GLU A 89 16.04 -1.68 3.69
C GLU A 89 14.78 -2.40 3.22
N PHE A 90 13.87 -2.76 4.14
CA PHE A 90 12.64 -3.46 3.81
C PHE A 90 11.54 -2.49 3.37
N LEU A 91 11.26 -2.52 2.07
CA LEU A 91 10.17 -1.77 1.46
C LEU A 91 9.13 -2.73 0.89
N GLN A 92 7.87 -2.57 1.29
CA GLN A 92 6.79 -3.34 0.72
C GLN A 92 6.23 -2.64 -0.53
N PHE A 93 6.42 -3.28 -1.68
CA PHE A 93 5.76 -2.85 -2.91
C PHE A 93 4.36 -3.44 -3.00
N HIS A 94 3.37 -2.60 -3.32
CA HIS A 94 2.05 -3.10 -3.67
C HIS A 94 2.12 -3.70 -5.08
N PRO A 95 1.70 -4.97 -5.27
CA PRO A 95 1.92 -5.67 -6.54
C PRO A 95 1.07 -5.14 -7.69
N THR A 96 -0.07 -4.51 -7.41
CA THR A 96 -1.04 -4.09 -8.40
C THR A 96 -1.22 -2.56 -8.40
N GLY A 97 -0.25 -1.86 -8.97
CA GLY A 97 -0.37 -0.45 -9.36
C GLY A 97 -0.67 -0.34 -10.85
N MET A 98 -1.51 0.61 -11.25
CA MET A 98 -1.80 0.88 -12.66
C MET A 98 -0.52 1.29 -13.40
N VAL A 99 -0.27 0.71 -14.57
CA VAL A 99 0.86 1.10 -15.44
C VAL A 99 0.41 1.85 -16.68
N TRP A 100 -0.85 1.73 -17.05
CA TRP A 100 -1.49 2.35 -18.21
C TRP A 100 -2.98 2.64 -17.94
N PRO A 101 -3.57 3.69 -18.54
CA PRO A 101 -2.91 4.76 -19.30
C PRO A 101 -2.03 5.68 -18.44
N PRO A 102 -1.19 6.56 -19.06
CA PRO A 102 -0.27 7.44 -18.30
C PRO A 102 -0.94 8.30 -17.24
N SER A 103 -2.18 8.72 -17.47
CA SER A 103 -2.97 9.55 -16.53
C SER A 103 -3.29 8.86 -15.20
N VAL A 104 -3.31 7.52 -15.17
CA VAL A 104 -3.62 6.73 -13.97
C VAL A 104 -2.42 5.94 -13.46
N ARG A 105 -1.24 6.16 -14.05
CA ARG A 105 -0.02 5.45 -13.68
C ARG A 105 0.34 5.67 -12.21
N GLY A 106 0.49 4.58 -11.47
CA GLY A 106 0.76 4.60 -10.02
C GLY A 106 -0.49 4.57 -9.15
N ILE A 107 -1.69 4.69 -9.72
CA ILE A 107 -2.92 4.51 -8.94
C ILE A 107 -3.00 3.06 -8.44
N LEU A 108 -3.38 2.93 -7.18
CA LEU A 108 -3.51 1.63 -6.53
C LEU A 108 -4.73 0.87 -7.04
N VAL A 109 -4.51 -0.33 -7.57
CA VAL A 109 -5.57 -1.33 -7.71
C VAL A 109 -5.65 -2.13 -6.41
N THR A 110 -6.73 -1.94 -5.67
CA THR A 110 -6.90 -2.55 -4.34
C THR A 110 -6.79 -4.08 -4.38
N GLU A 111 -6.29 -4.67 -3.31
CA GLU A 111 -6.22 -6.13 -3.14
C GLU A 111 -7.58 -6.80 -3.26
N SER A 112 -8.66 -6.08 -2.94
CA SER A 112 -10.04 -6.56 -3.09
C SER A 112 -10.34 -7.05 -4.51
N VAL A 113 -9.75 -6.47 -5.55
CA VAL A 113 -9.93 -6.95 -6.93
C VAL A 113 -9.47 -8.40 -7.07
N ARG A 114 -8.32 -8.76 -6.51
CA ARG A 114 -7.83 -10.14 -6.49
C ARG A 114 -8.67 -11.01 -5.57
N GLY A 115 -9.12 -10.48 -4.44
CA GLY A 115 -10.02 -11.14 -3.49
C GLY A 115 -11.40 -11.44 -4.07
N GLU A 116 -11.90 -10.63 -4.99
CA GLU A 116 -13.18 -10.82 -5.68
C GLU A 116 -13.05 -11.66 -6.97
N GLY A 117 -11.90 -12.23 -7.24
CA GLY A 117 -11.67 -13.14 -8.37
C GLY A 117 -10.82 -12.58 -9.51
N GLY A 118 -10.14 -11.47 -9.29
CA GLY A 118 -9.19 -10.92 -10.27
C GLY A 118 -8.03 -11.87 -10.53
N VAL A 119 -7.78 -12.18 -11.80
CA VAL A 119 -6.75 -13.10 -12.29
C VAL A 119 -5.62 -12.32 -12.92
N LEU A 120 -4.39 -12.68 -12.59
CA LEU A 120 -3.20 -12.13 -13.22
C LEU A 120 -2.79 -12.96 -14.43
N THR A 121 -2.82 -12.33 -15.62
CA THR A 121 -2.38 -12.97 -16.87
C THR A 121 -1.29 -12.18 -17.56
N ASN A 122 -0.37 -12.89 -18.21
CA ASN A 122 0.70 -12.30 -19.01
C ASN A 122 0.21 -11.94 -20.43
N ASN A 123 1.10 -11.44 -21.30
CA ASN A 123 0.75 -11.09 -22.69
C ASN A 123 0.42 -12.29 -23.59
N LEU A 124 0.69 -13.51 -23.12
CA LEU A 124 0.32 -14.75 -23.80
C LEU A 124 -1.05 -15.27 -23.35
N GLY A 125 -1.72 -14.56 -22.41
CA GLY A 125 -3.00 -14.99 -21.83
C GLY A 125 -2.86 -16.07 -20.76
N GLU A 126 -1.64 -16.42 -20.34
CA GLU A 126 -1.41 -17.42 -19.29
C GLU A 126 -1.67 -16.83 -17.91
N ARG A 127 -2.39 -17.54 -17.07
CA ARG A 127 -2.52 -17.30 -15.63
C ARG A 127 -1.27 -17.79 -14.93
N PHE A 128 -0.26 -16.94 -14.85
CA PHE A 128 1.12 -17.35 -14.54
C PHE A 128 1.40 -17.60 -13.05
N MET A 129 0.57 -17.13 -12.14
CA MET A 129 0.85 -17.17 -10.70
C MET A 129 1.12 -18.57 -10.15
N PHE A 130 0.54 -19.63 -10.70
CA PHE A 130 0.80 -21.02 -10.30
C PHE A 130 2.27 -21.44 -10.45
N LYS A 131 3.01 -20.83 -11.37
CA LYS A 131 4.44 -21.10 -11.60
C LYS A 131 5.34 -20.50 -10.50
N TYR A 132 4.79 -19.61 -9.67
CA TYR A 132 5.53 -18.80 -8.71
C TYR A 132 5.14 -19.07 -7.24
N ILE A 133 4.42 -20.15 -6.97
CA ILE A 133 4.08 -20.55 -5.60
C ILE A 133 5.34 -21.10 -4.91
N PRO A 134 5.90 -20.41 -3.89
CA PRO A 134 7.02 -20.94 -3.14
C PRO A 134 6.64 -22.25 -2.43
N ASP A 135 7.62 -23.15 -2.26
CA ASP A 135 7.40 -24.47 -1.63
C ASP A 135 6.73 -24.36 -0.25
N VAL A 136 7.11 -23.36 0.54
CA VAL A 136 6.55 -23.11 1.87
C VAL A 136 5.06 -22.74 1.89
N PHE A 137 4.50 -22.41 0.73
CA PHE A 137 3.09 -22.02 0.58
C PHE A 137 2.25 -23.05 -0.18
N LYS A 138 2.84 -24.09 -0.76
CA LYS A 138 2.12 -25.06 -1.62
C LYS A 138 0.91 -25.68 -0.94
N ASP A 139 1.01 -25.98 0.36
CA ASP A 139 -0.10 -26.56 1.10
C ASP A 139 -1.30 -25.63 1.30
N LYS A 140 -1.09 -24.32 1.15
CA LYS A 140 -2.11 -23.28 1.41
C LYS A 140 -2.73 -22.71 0.15
N TYR A 141 -2.10 -22.90 -1.01
CA TYR A 141 -2.51 -22.33 -2.28
C TYR A 141 -2.82 -23.39 -3.32
N ALA A 142 -3.81 -23.13 -4.16
CA ALA A 142 -4.26 -24.03 -5.22
C ALA A 142 -3.17 -24.31 -6.25
N ASP A 143 -3.10 -25.56 -6.74
CA ASP A 143 -2.13 -25.97 -7.74
C ASP A 143 -2.61 -25.74 -9.18
N ASN A 144 -3.91 -25.50 -9.38
CA ASN A 144 -4.51 -25.36 -10.68
C ASN A 144 -5.71 -24.39 -10.67
N GLU A 145 -6.11 -23.96 -11.85
CA GLU A 145 -7.18 -22.98 -12.03
C GLU A 145 -8.52 -23.48 -11.47
N ALA A 146 -8.87 -24.75 -11.71
CA ALA A 146 -10.15 -25.29 -11.29
C ALA A 146 -10.31 -25.30 -9.76
N GLU A 147 -9.24 -25.57 -9.01
CA GLU A 147 -9.25 -25.49 -7.55
C GLU A 147 -9.31 -24.03 -7.08
N ALA A 148 -8.48 -23.17 -7.67
CA ALA A 148 -8.46 -21.75 -7.35
C ALA A 148 -9.82 -21.09 -7.59
N ASP A 149 -10.53 -21.50 -8.62
CA ASP A 149 -11.85 -20.95 -8.95
C ASP A 149 -12.94 -21.42 -7.99
N ARG A 150 -12.85 -22.65 -7.49
CA ARG A 150 -13.77 -23.15 -6.45
C ARG A 150 -13.64 -22.40 -5.13
N TRP A 151 -12.45 -21.89 -4.78
CA TRP A 151 -12.25 -21.15 -3.55
C TRP A 151 -13.18 -19.93 -3.40
N TYR A 152 -13.54 -19.27 -4.49
CA TYR A 152 -14.45 -18.11 -4.45
C TYR A 152 -15.90 -18.50 -4.11
N VAL A 153 -16.25 -19.77 -4.23
CA VAL A 153 -17.57 -20.31 -3.88
C VAL A 153 -17.55 -20.97 -2.50
N ASP A 154 -16.45 -21.69 -2.18
CA ASP A 154 -16.30 -22.46 -0.96
C ASP A 154 -14.86 -22.32 -0.45
N GLN A 155 -14.64 -21.35 0.44
CA GLN A 155 -13.32 -21.01 0.99
C GLN A 155 -12.82 -22.04 2.00
N ASP A 156 -13.73 -22.72 2.69
CA ASP A 156 -13.38 -23.64 3.77
C ASP A 156 -12.80 -24.95 3.26
N ASN A 157 -13.24 -25.39 2.08
CA ASN A 157 -12.88 -26.68 1.49
C ASN A 157 -11.90 -26.58 0.29
N ASN A 158 -11.42 -25.39 -0.04
CA ASN A 158 -10.48 -25.20 -1.15
C ASN A 158 -9.29 -24.32 -0.75
N ARG A 159 -8.13 -24.59 -1.37
CA ARG A 159 -6.93 -23.77 -1.16
C ARG A 159 -7.06 -22.43 -1.89
N ARG A 160 -6.42 -21.40 -1.33
CA ARG A 160 -6.47 -20.03 -1.83
C ARG A 160 -5.89 -19.91 -3.25
N PRO A 161 -6.44 -19.00 -4.08
CA PRO A 161 -5.83 -18.66 -5.37
C PRO A 161 -4.43 -18.06 -5.17
N PRO A 162 -3.46 -18.37 -6.07
CA PRO A 162 -2.10 -17.84 -5.94
C PRO A 162 -1.99 -16.33 -6.17
N GLU A 163 -2.99 -15.68 -6.73
CA GLU A 163 -3.09 -14.22 -6.79
C GLU A 163 -3.17 -13.57 -5.39
N LEU A 164 -3.52 -14.34 -4.36
CA LEU A 164 -3.60 -13.93 -2.96
C LEU A 164 -2.35 -14.34 -2.13
N LEU A 165 -1.26 -14.71 -2.78
CA LEU A 165 0.06 -14.84 -2.15
C LEU A 165 0.48 -13.52 -1.47
N PRO A 166 1.45 -13.55 -0.53
CA PRO A 166 2.03 -12.34 0.03
C PRO A 166 2.42 -11.34 -1.07
N ARG A 167 2.28 -10.06 -0.77
CA ARG A 167 2.44 -8.98 -1.77
C ARG A 167 3.78 -8.99 -2.46
N ASP A 168 4.84 -9.32 -1.75
CA ASP A 168 6.20 -9.41 -2.28
C ASP A 168 6.33 -10.57 -3.27
N GLU A 169 5.69 -11.72 -3.03
CA GLU A 169 5.68 -12.85 -3.96
C GLU A 169 4.96 -12.50 -5.25
N VAL A 170 3.79 -11.87 -5.14
CA VAL A 170 3.05 -11.41 -6.32
C VAL A 170 3.84 -10.36 -7.10
N ALA A 171 4.47 -9.41 -6.41
CA ALA A 171 5.28 -8.37 -7.04
C ALA A 171 6.51 -8.97 -7.76
N ARG A 172 7.20 -9.95 -7.16
CA ARG A 172 8.32 -10.66 -7.79
C ARG A 172 7.88 -11.47 -9.01
N ALA A 173 6.75 -12.15 -8.93
CA ALA A 173 6.17 -12.91 -10.05
C ALA A 173 5.87 -11.98 -11.24
N ILE A 174 5.16 -10.88 -11.01
CA ILE A 174 4.86 -9.88 -12.05
C ILE A 174 6.16 -9.33 -12.67
N ASN A 175 7.12 -8.92 -11.84
CA ASN A 175 8.39 -8.39 -12.33
C ASN A 175 9.17 -9.42 -13.15
N THR A 176 9.10 -10.69 -12.80
CA THR A 176 9.74 -11.79 -13.55
C THR A 176 9.08 -11.99 -14.91
N GLU A 177 7.74 -11.96 -14.97
CA GLU A 177 7.01 -12.03 -16.24
C GLU A 177 7.39 -10.86 -17.17
N VAL A 178 7.38 -9.63 -16.64
CA VAL A 178 7.75 -8.42 -17.39
C VAL A 178 9.20 -8.50 -17.90
N LYS A 179 10.15 -8.84 -17.03
CA LYS A 179 11.58 -8.95 -17.41
C LYS A 179 11.86 -10.09 -18.40
N SER A 180 11.04 -11.13 -18.41
CA SER A 180 11.15 -12.25 -19.36
C SER A 180 10.46 -11.96 -20.70
N GLY A 181 9.98 -10.74 -20.95
CA GLY A 181 9.33 -10.34 -22.19
C GLY A 181 7.86 -10.83 -22.30
N ARG A 182 7.30 -11.37 -21.23
CA ARG A 182 5.89 -11.80 -21.18
C ARG A 182 4.96 -10.77 -20.53
N GLY A 183 5.47 -9.59 -20.22
CA GLY A 183 4.67 -8.43 -19.82
C GLY A 183 3.98 -7.78 -21.01
N THR A 184 3.08 -6.83 -20.71
CA THR A 184 2.47 -5.96 -21.71
C THR A 184 3.50 -4.94 -22.23
N GLU A 185 3.21 -4.30 -23.35
CA GLU A 185 4.06 -3.21 -23.91
C GLU A 185 4.23 -2.02 -22.94
N HIS A 186 3.34 -1.90 -21.94
CA HIS A 186 3.37 -0.85 -20.94
C HIS A 186 4.15 -1.22 -19.68
N GLY A 187 4.79 -2.40 -19.64
CA GLY A 187 5.64 -2.85 -18.54
C GLY A 187 4.86 -3.38 -17.33
N GLY A 188 3.69 -3.98 -17.56
CA GLY A 188 2.87 -4.63 -16.56
C GLY A 188 2.32 -5.97 -17.02
N VAL A 189 1.29 -6.44 -16.33
CA VAL A 189 0.48 -7.63 -16.66
C VAL A 189 -0.99 -7.26 -16.60
N PHE A 190 -1.87 -8.11 -17.11
CA PHE A 190 -3.31 -7.90 -16.99
C PHE A 190 -3.83 -8.39 -15.64
N LEU A 191 -4.75 -7.65 -15.05
CA LEU A 191 -5.55 -8.06 -13.90
C LEU A 191 -7.02 -8.03 -14.33
N ASP A 192 -7.59 -9.20 -14.59
CA ASP A 192 -8.94 -9.36 -15.12
C ASP A 192 -9.89 -9.95 -14.08
N VAL A 193 -10.89 -9.18 -13.69
CA VAL A 193 -11.96 -9.60 -12.77
C VAL A 193 -13.27 -9.87 -13.52
N SER A 194 -13.39 -9.42 -14.77
CA SER A 194 -14.64 -9.44 -15.55
C SER A 194 -15.13 -10.83 -15.92
N LYS A 195 -14.24 -11.82 -15.98
CA LYS A 195 -14.57 -13.21 -16.29
C LYS A 195 -15.28 -13.95 -15.15
N ARG A 196 -15.24 -13.41 -13.92
CA ARG A 196 -15.75 -14.11 -12.73
C ARG A 196 -16.96 -13.43 -12.10
N ILE A 197 -17.03 -12.12 -12.18
CA ILE A 197 -18.14 -11.36 -11.60
C ILE A 197 -18.74 -10.41 -12.63
N SER A 198 -20.06 -10.25 -12.57
CA SER A 198 -20.78 -9.37 -13.50
C SER A 198 -20.43 -7.90 -13.26
N ALA A 199 -20.67 -7.08 -14.28
CA ALA A 199 -20.50 -5.62 -14.19
C ALA A 199 -21.29 -5.01 -13.02
N GLU A 200 -22.47 -5.54 -12.70
CA GLU A 200 -23.30 -5.08 -11.58
C GLU A 200 -22.63 -5.36 -10.22
N ILE A 201 -22.04 -6.55 -10.08
CA ILE A 201 -21.30 -6.92 -8.86
C ILE A 201 -20.04 -6.07 -8.74
N ILE A 202 -19.30 -5.82 -9.83
CA ILE A 202 -18.12 -4.94 -9.84
C ILE A 202 -18.51 -3.55 -9.35
N LYS A 203 -19.56 -2.95 -9.90
CA LYS A 203 -20.07 -1.63 -9.46
C LYS A 203 -20.40 -1.59 -7.97
N LYS A 204 -20.99 -2.65 -7.44
CA LYS A 204 -21.41 -2.74 -6.03
C LYS A 204 -20.25 -2.95 -5.08
N ARG A 205 -19.32 -3.88 -5.41
CA ARG A 205 -18.24 -4.31 -4.50
C ARG A 205 -16.93 -3.55 -4.69
N LEU A 206 -16.69 -3.04 -5.90
CA LEU A 206 -15.47 -2.35 -6.29
C LEU A 206 -15.78 -0.98 -6.93
N PRO A 207 -16.59 -0.11 -6.28
CA PRO A 207 -17.06 1.13 -6.92
C PRO A 207 -15.92 2.04 -7.36
N SER A 208 -14.86 2.15 -6.57
CA SER A 208 -13.68 2.97 -6.93
C SER A 208 -12.96 2.47 -8.18
N MET A 209 -12.90 1.15 -8.37
CA MET A 209 -12.27 0.53 -9.54
C MET A 209 -13.17 0.63 -10.79
N TRP A 210 -14.48 0.65 -10.59
CA TRP A 210 -15.43 0.83 -11.70
C TRP A 210 -15.33 2.21 -12.33
N HIS A 211 -15.01 3.24 -11.53
CA HIS A 211 -14.90 4.63 -11.98
C HIS A 211 -13.52 5.00 -12.52
N GLN A 212 -12.50 4.18 -12.32
CA GLN A 212 -11.16 4.32 -12.89
C GLN A 212 -11.06 3.74 -14.30
#